data_e5ef1aa76729a81964f28f244136dfdf
#
_entry.id   e5ef1aa76729a81964f28f244136dfdf
#
_cell.length_a   1.000
_cell.length_b   1.000
_cell.length_c   1.000
_cell.angle_alpha   90.00
_cell.angle_beta   90.00
_cell.angle_gamma   90.00
#
_symmetry.space_group_name_H-M   'P 1'
#
loop_
_entity.id
_entity.type
_entity.pdbx_description
1 polymer ?
#
loop_
_entity_poly.entity_id
_entity_poly.type
_entity_poly.pdbx_seq_one_letter_code
_entity_poly.pdbx_strand_id
1 'polypeptide(L)'
;QMLAAPLVRRMGIEALPVGYIVVAPGGTVGWVGDANLVPRDRPQIAAALAASAELSGFRFVLTDCGSNPKEGHMPLEMVSAVAKSVSVPYIVGGGVRTPAEAAAVISAGAGAVQVGTALESGGDLKKKVAGMSKAIREAGRKKV
;
A
#
# COMPACT_ATOMS: atom_id res chain seq x y z
N GLN A 1 14.38 -9.52 -9.60
CA GLN A 1 14.86 -9.99 -8.27
C GLN A 1 16.07 -10.91 -8.42
N MET A 2 16.00 -11.89 -9.32
CA MET A 2 17.06 -12.89 -9.50
C MET A 2 18.45 -12.28 -9.80
N LEU A 3 18.52 -11.21 -10.59
CA LEU A 3 19.77 -10.54 -10.92
C LEU A 3 20.32 -9.68 -9.77
N ALA A 4 19.46 -9.06 -9.00
CA ALA A 4 19.85 -8.14 -7.91
C ALA A 4 20.18 -8.86 -6.60
N ALA A 5 19.53 -9.98 -6.28
CA ALA A 5 19.67 -10.68 -5.01
C ALA A 5 21.13 -11.05 -4.65
N PRO A 6 21.95 -11.60 -5.57
CA PRO A 6 23.35 -11.89 -5.27
C PRO A 6 24.17 -10.64 -4.93
N LEU A 7 23.86 -9.51 -5.57
CA LEU A 7 24.53 -8.24 -5.32
C LEU A 7 24.16 -7.69 -3.94
N VAL A 8 22.87 -7.63 -3.62
CA VAL A 8 22.37 -7.19 -2.30
C VAL A 8 23.00 -8.01 -1.19
N ARG A 9 23.06 -9.35 -1.35
CA ARG A 9 23.68 -10.23 -0.37
C ARG A 9 25.17 -9.94 -0.17
N ARG A 10 25.94 -9.74 -1.26
CA ARG A 10 27.38 -9.39 -1.18
C ARG A 10 27.62 -8.04 -0.50
N MET A 11 26.72 -7.09 -0.69
CA MET A 11 26.80 -5.76 -0.07
C MET A 11 26.43 -5.75 1.42
N GLY A 12 25.92 -6.86 1.96
CA GLY A 12 25.48 -6.93 3.36
C GLY A 12 24.29 -6.03 3.68
N ILE A 13 23.49 -5.65 2.67
CA ILE A 13 22.33 -4.80 2.84
C ILE A 13 21.19 -5.62 3.44
N GLU A 14 20.56 -5.11 4.50
CA GLU A 14 19.35 -5.71 5.04
C GLU A 14 18.23 -5.61 4.02
N ALA A 15 17.62 -6.75 3.66
CA ALA A 15 16.48 -6.83 2.77
C ALA A 15 15.21 -7.14 3.58
N LEU A 16 14.20 -6.29 3.45
CA LEU A 16 12.90 -6.49 4.08
C LEU A 16 11.90 -7.00 3.04
N PRO A 17 11.50 -8.27 3.10
CA PRO A 17 10.56 -8.82 2.14
C PRO A 17 9.16 -8.23 2.32
N VAL A 18 8.57 -7.78 1.21
CA VAL A 18 7.23 -7.17 1.15
C VAL A 18 6.32 -8.05 0.29
N GLY A 19 5.21 -8.51 0.85
CA GLY A 19 4.13 -9.14 0.11
C GLY A 19 3.39 -8.08 -0.69
N TYR A 20 3.69 -7.98 -1.99
CA TYR A 20 3.15 -6.95 -2.88
C TYR A 20 1.92 -7.47 -3.63
N ILE A 21 0.76 -6.97 -3.29
CA ILE A 21 -0.54 -7.40 -3.84
C ILE A 21 -1.08 -6.28 -4.73
N VAL A 22 -1.25 -6.58 -6.01
CA VAL A 22 -1.77 -5.61 -6.97
C VAL A 22 -3.27 -5.79 -7.13
N VAL A 23 -4.00 -4.68 -6.90
CA VAL A 23 -5.46 -4.61 -7.04
C VAL A 23 -5.80 -3.86 -8.33
N ALA A 24 -6.84 -4.28 -9.00
CA ALA A 24 -7.32 -3.62 -10.21
C ALA A 24 -7.55 -2.11 -10.00
N PRO A 25 -7.24 -1.26 -10.99
CA PRO A 25 -6.77 -1.57 -12.34
C PRO A 25 -5.26 -1.90 -12.43
N GLY A 26 -4.46 -1.72 -11.37
CA GLY A 26 -3.05 -2.05 -11.29
C GLY A 26 -2.12 -1.13 -12.11
N GLY A 27 -2.57 -0.62 -13.24
CA GLY A 27 -1.77 0.24 -14.10
C GLY A 27 -0.41 -0.35 -14.46
N THR A 28 0.62 0.49 -14.50
CA THR A 28 1.98 0.08 -14.88
C THR A 28 2.56 -0.98 -13.93
N VAL A 29 2.29 -0.89 -12.62
CA VAL A 29 2.84 -1.87 -11.67
C VAL A 29 2.27 -3.27 -11.91
N GLY A 30 0.99 -3.36 -12.26
CA GLY A 30 0.36 -4.63 -12.61
C GLY A 30 0.96 -5.24 -13.88
N TRP A 31 1.15 -4.41 -14.89
CA TRP A 31 1.70 -4.86 -16.17
C TRP A 31 3.17 -5.27 -16.07
N VAL A 32 4.02 -4.45 -15.45
CA VAL A 32 5.46 -4.75 -15.29
C VAL A 32 5.69 -5.97 -14.37
N GLY A 33 4.84 -6.13 -13.36
CA GLY A 33 4.93 -7.24 -12.41
C GLY A 33 4.32 -8.54 -12.91
N ASP A 34 3.69 -8.55 -14.08
CA ASP A 34 2.89 -9.68 -14.59
C ASP A 34 1.94 -10.21 -13.50
N ALA A 35 1.26 -9.26 -12.84
CA ALA A 35 0.47 -9.54 -11.66
C ALA A 35 -0.94 -10.03 -12.03
N ASN A 36 -1.39 -11.08 -11.37
CA ASN A 36 -2.79 -11.46 -11.39
C ASN A 36 -3.56 -10.48 -10.49
N LEU A 37 -4.27 -9.52 -11.10
CA LEU A 37 -4.89 -8.41 -10.39
C LEU A 37 -6.07 -8.86 -9.54
N VAL A 38 -6.07 -8.48 -8.27
CA VAL A 38 -7.22 -8.71 -7.39
C VAL A 38 -8.36 -7.76 -7.79
N PRO A 39 -9.59 -8.27 -8.05
CA PRO A 39 -10.74 -7.40 -8.30
C PRO A 39 -11.05 -6.52 -7.09
N ARG A 40 -11.44 -5.26 -7.33
CA ARG A 40 -11.72 -4.27 -6.27
C ARG A 40 -12.89 -4.66 -5.36
N ASP A 41 -13.82 -5.47 -5.84
CA ASP A 41 -14.99 -5.98 -5.14
C ASP A 41 -14.78 -7.35 -4.47
N ARG A 42 -13.52 -7.79 -4.37
CA ARG A 42 -13.14 -9.09 -3.78
C ARG A 42 -12.14 -8.94 -2.64
N PRO A 43 -12.51 -8.26 -1.53
CA PRO A 43 -11.59 -8.01 -0.41
C PRO A 43 -11.04 -9.30 0.22
N GLN A 44 -11.78 -10.39 0.18
CA GLN A 44 -11.37 -11.69 0.73
C GLN A 44 -10.18 -12.29 -0.01
N ILE A 45 -10.06 -12.04 -1.32
CA ILE A 45 -8.89 -12.50 -2.11
C ILE A 45 -7.64 -11.76 -1.66
N ALA A 46 -7.71 -10.43 -1.50
CA ALA A 46 -6.59 -9.65 -0.99
C ALA A 46 -6.18 -10.07 0.42
N ALA A 47 -7.16 -10.30 1.30
CA ALA A 47 -6.92 -10.76 2.67
C ALA A 47 -6.24 -12.14 2.71
N ALA A 48 -6.68 -13.09 1.87
CA ALA A 48 -6.06 -14.41 1.78
C ALA A 48 -4.61 -14.34 1.26
N LEU A 49 -4.35 -13.52 0.24
CA LEU A 49 -2.99 -13.29 -0.28
C LEU A 49 -2.08 -12.64 0.78
N ALA A 50 -2.61 -11.68 1.54
CA ALA A 50 -1.89 -11.01 2.62
C ALA A 50 -1.50 -12.00 3.73
N ALA A 51 -2.44 -12.82 4.19
CA ALA A 51 -2.18 -13.86 5.18
C ALA A 51 -1.17 -14.89 4.66
N SER A 52 -1.27 -15.30 3.39
CA SER A 52 -0.30 -16.19 2.75
C SER A 52 1.11 -15.58 2.72
N ALA A 53 1.22 -14.28 2.42
CA ALA A 53 2.50 -13.58 2.45
C ALA A 53 3.11 -13.59 3.87
N GLU A 54 2.33 -13.27 4.91
CA GLU A 54 2.79 -13.32 6.30
C GLU A 54 3.26 -14.72 6.70
N LEU A 55 2.48 -15.76 6.39
CA LEU A 55 2.84 -17.16 6.65
C LEU A 55 4.10 -17.59 5.89
N SER A 56 4.39 -16.97 4.75
CA SER A 56 5.62 -17.16 3.96
C SER A 56 6.82 -16.37 4.50
N GLY A 57 6.68 -15.67 5.61
CA GLY A 57 7.76 -14.91 6.25
C GLY A 57 7.98 -13.50 5.71
N PHE A 58 7.05 -12.95 4.94
CA PHE A 58 7.12 -11.54 4.54
C PHE A 58 6.92 -10.65 5.77
N ARG A 59 7.72 -9.59 5.86
CA ARG A 59 7.74 -8.68 7.03
C ARG A 59 6.80 -7.49 6.90
N PHE A 60 6.29 -7.25 5.70
CA PHE A 60 5.33 -6.21 5.36
C PHE A 60 4.36 -6.74 4.33
N VAL A 61 3.15 -6.20 4.32
CA VAL A 61 2.18 -6.37 3.24
C VAL A 61 1.89 -5.01 2.63
N LEU A 62 1.80 -4.96 1.30
CA LEU A 62 1.42 -3.76 0.55
C LEU A 62 0.33 -4.14 -0.46
N THR A 63 -0.78 -3.40 -0.46
CA THR A 63 -1.74 -3.41 -1.55
C THR A 63 -1.62 -2.15 -2.37
N ASP A 64 -1.58 -2.26 -3.70
CA ASP A 64 -1.43 -1.14 -4.62
C ASP A 64 -2.42 -1.26 -5.79
N CYS A 65 -3.13 -0.20 -6.09
CA CYS A 65 -4.05 -0.15 -7.23
C CYS A 65 -3.51 0.65 -8.44
N GLY A 66 -2.20 0.93 -8.43
CA GLY A 66 -1.51 1.66 -9.48
C GLY A 66 -1.49 3.17 -9.28
N SER A 67 -0.67 3.85 -10.10
CA SER A 67 -0.51 5.29 -10.04
C SER A 67 -1.74 6.00 -10.60
N ASN A 68 -2.33 6.88 -9.82
CA ASN A 68 -3.45 7.76 -10.21
C ASN A 68 -4.64 7.04 -10.91
N PRO A 69 -5.16 5.93 -10.37
CA PRO A 69 -6.26 5.21 -10.98
C PRO A 69 -7.51 6.08 -11.03
N LYS A 70 -8.34 5.93 -12.09
CA LYS A 70 -9.59 6.68 -12.25
C LYS A 70 -10.60 6.36 -11.16
N GLU A 71 -10.56 5.14 -10.66
CA GLU A 71 -11.42 4.58 -9.62
C GLU A 71 -11.11 5.12 -8.21
N GLY A 72 -10.10 5.98 -8.08
CA GLY A 72 -9.66 6.50 -6.78
C GLY A 72 -8.80 5.51 -5.98
N HIS A 73 -8.63 5.79 -4.69
CA HIS A 73 -7.82 4.97 -3.79
C HIS A 73 -8.40 3.56 -3.56
N MET A 74 -7.65 2.73 -2.84
CA MET A 74 -8.07 1.38 -2.43
C MET A 74 -9.45 1.41 -1.75
N PRO A 75 -10.38 0.48 -2.07
CA PRO A 75 -11.65 0.37 -1.34
C PRO A 75 -11.41 0.17 0.15
N LEU A 76 -12.08 0.96 1.01
CA LEU A 76 -11.87 0.91 2.46
C LEU A 76 -12.26 -0.45 3.07
N GLU A 77 -13.23 -1.12 2.49
CA GLU A 77 -13.62 -2.47 2.87
C GLU A 77 -12.45 -3.45 2.65
N MET A 78 -11.75 -3.35 1.50
CA MET A 78 -10.57 -4.16 1.21
C MET A 78 -9.42 -3.83 2.19
N VAL A 79 -9.19 -2.55 2.48
CA VAL A 79 -8.20 -2.14 3.50
C VAL A 79 -8.53 -2.79 4.84
N SER A 80 -9.79 -2.74 5.28
CA SER A 80 -10.23 -3.35 6.54
C SER A 80 -10.06 -4.87 6.54
N ALA A 81 -10.41 -5.55 5.44
CA ALA A 81 -10.28 -6.99 5.34
C ALA A 81 -8.82 -7.44 5.43
N VAL A 82 -7.91 -6.79 4.71
CA VAL A 82 -6.47 -7.07 4.75
C VAL A 82 -5.90 -6.77 6.14
N ALA A 83 -6.22 -5.61 6.72
CA ALA A 83 -5.71 -5.22 8.03
C ALA A 83 -6.10 -6.20 9.15
N LYS A 84 -7.26 -6.83 9.05
CA LYS A 84 -7.73 -7.85 10.00
C LYS A 84 -7.10 -9.23 9.79
N SER A 85 -6.51 -9.48 8.62
CA SER A 85 -5.96 -10.78 8.25
C SER A 85 -4.49 -10.96 8.57
N VAL A 86 -3.77 -9.87 8.91
CA VAL A 86 -2.31 -9.89 9.15
C VAL A 86 -1.94 -9.16 10.42
N SER A 87 -0.83 -9.57 11.03
CA SER A 87 -0.21 -8.91 12.19
C SER A 87 1.01 -8.06 11.79
N VAL A 88 1.58 -8.29 10.62
CA VAL A 88 2.68 -7.49 10.07
C VAL A 88 2.21 -6.11 9.62
N PRO A 89 3.09 -5.08 9.57
CA PRO A 89 2.72 -3.76 9.08
C PRO A 89 2.12 -3.80 7.67
N TYR A 90 0.95 -3.18 7.52
CA TYR A 90 0.20 -3.12 6.27
C TYR A 90 0.26 -1.72 5.66
N ILE A 91 0.67 -1.64 4.40
CA ILE A 91 0.86 -0.42 3.62
C ILE A 91 -0.18 -0.38 2.50
N VAL A 92 -0.77 0.78 2.25
CA VAL A 92 -1.68 0.99 1.11
C VAL A 92 -1.07 1.98 0.13
N GLY A 93 -0.97 1.59 -1.14
CA GLY A 93 -0.49 2.40 -2.24
C GLY A 93 -1.55 2.63 -3.32
N GLY A 94 -1.33 3.66 -4.12
CA GLY A 94 -2.16 4.01 -5.27
C GLY A 94 -3.40 4.84 -4.94
N GLY A 95 -3.66 5.85 -5.77
CA GLY A 95 -4.90 6.62 -5.81
C GLY A 95 -5.20 7.57 -4.66
N VAL A 96 -4.40 7.65 -3.61
CA VAL A 96 -4.59 8.61 -2.52
C VAL A 96 -4.13 10.00 -2.96
N ARG A 97 -5.05 10.97 -2.95
CA ARG A 97 -4.82 12.33 -3.48
C ARG A 97 -4.93 13.41 -2.42
N THR A 98 -5.72 13.20 -1.39
CA THR A 98 -6.04 14.20 -0.37
C THR A 98 -5.71 13.73 1.05
N PRO A 99 -5.48 14.66 2.00
CA PRO A 99 -5.32 14.31 3.41
C PRO A 99 -6.51 13.52 4.00
N ALA A 100 -7.74 13.84 3.55
CA ALA A 100 -8.94 13.14 3.99
C ALA A 100 -8.96 11.67 3.54
N GLU A 101 -8.59 11.40 2.30
CA GLU A 101 -8.45 10.02 1.79
C GLU A 101 -7.36 9.24 2.53
N ALA A 102 -6.20 9.87 2.79
CA ALA A 102 -5.14 9.26 3.58
C ALA A 102 -5.62 8.91 5.00
N ALA A 103 -6.34 9.82 5.67
CA ALA A 103 -6.93 9.57 6.97
C ALA A 103 -7.96 8.44 6.94
N ALA A 104 -8.80 8.36 5.90
CA ALA A 104 -9.79 7.29 5.75
C ALA A 104 -9.12 5.91 5.60
N VAL A 105 -8.06 5.81 4.79
CA VAL A 105 -7.28 4.58 4.60
C VAL A 105 -6.64 4.13 5.93
N ILE A 106 -6.05 5.05 6.70
CA ILE A 106 -5.50 4.74 8.02
C ILE A 106 -6.60 4.29 8.97
N SER A 107 -7.73 4.99 9.02
CA SER A 107 -8.86 4.63 9.88
C SER A 107 -9.45 3.26 9.53
N ALA A 108 -9.39 2.86 8.27
CA ALA A 108 -9.85 1.53 7.82
C ALA A 108 -8.90 0.38 8.23
N GLY A 109 -7.69 0.68 8.71
CA GLY A 109 -6.79 -0.36 9.24
C GLY A 109 -5.34 -0.28 8.78
N ALA A 110 -5.03 0.42 7.69
CA ALA A 110 -3.65 0.53 7.21
C ALA A 110 -2.72 1.13 8.27
N GLY A 111 -1.49 0.60 8.35
CA GLY A 111 -0.42 1.13 9.20
C GLY A 111 0.33 2.28 8.53
N ALA A 112 0.37 2.30 7.20
CA ALA A 112 1.04 3.33 6.41
C ALA A 112 0.33 3.56 5.07
N VAL A 113 0.59 4.73 4.46
CA VAL A 113 0.09 5.11 3.13
C VAL A 113 1.27 5.54 2.25
N GLN A 114 1.33 5.01 1.05
CA GLN A 114 2.28 5.42 0.02
C GLN A 114 1.60 6.41 -0.93
N VAL A 115 2.16 7.61 -1.07
CA VAL A 115 1.63 8.69 -1.93
C VAL A 115 2.72 9.17 -2.87
N GLY A 116 2.48 9.10 -4.17
CA GLY A 116 3.37 9.59 -5.22
C GLY A 116 2.75 10.75 -5.99
N THR A 117 1.95 10.45 -7.00
CA THR A 117 1.41 11.40 -8.00
C THR A 117 0.80 12.67 -7.41
N ALA A 118 0.10 12.58 -6.26
CA ALA A 118 -0.49 13.76 -5.62
C ALA A 118 0.56 14.76 -5.13
N LEU A 119 1.75 14.29 -4.77
CA LEU A 119 2.87 15.15 -4.35
C LEU A 119 3.64 15.72 -5.55
N GLU A 120 3.68 14.98 -6.65
CA GLU A 120 4.37 15.37 -7.90
C GLU A 120 3.58 16.38 -8.75
N SER A 121 2.27 16.53 -8.52
CA SER A 121 1.34 17.32 -9.35
C SER A 121 1.45 18.84 -9.23
N GLY A 122 2.62 19.38 -8.83
CA GLY A 122 2.86 20.82 -8.69
C GLY A 122 2.30 21.42 -7.39
N GLY A 123 2.54 22.71 -7.18
CA GLY A 123 2.15 23.44 -5.96
C GLY A 123 3.15 23.29 -4.82
N ASP A 124 2.79 23.77 -3.63
CA ASP A 124 3.64 23.73 -2.44
C ASP A 124 3.76 22.31 -1.87
N LEU A 125 4.84 21.63 -2.22
CA LEU A 125 5.14 20.26 -1.78
C LEU A 125 5.21 20.17 -0.24
N LYS A 126 5.83 21.15 0.43
CA LYS A 126 5.96 21.17 1.89
C LYS A 126 4.60 21.21 2.57
N LYS A 127 3.69 22.05 2.07
CA LYS A 127 2.31 22.14 2.58
C LYS A 127 1.52 20.85 2.34
N LYS A 128 1.67 20.25 1.14
CA LYS A 128 1.03 18.97 0.82
C LYS A 128 1.48 17.86 1.76
N VAL A 129 2.80 17.67 1.92
CA VAL A 129 3.37 16.65 2.81
C VAL A 129 2.95 16.88 4.25
N ALA A 130 3.00 18.14 4.73
CA ALA A 130 2.59 18.48 6.08
C ALA A 130 1.09 18.14 6.32
N GLY A 131 0.22 18.47 5.36
CA GLY A 131 -1.21 18.15 5.43
C GLY A 131 -1.48 16.65 5.47
N MET A 132 -0.85 15.87 4.59
CA MET A 132 -0.94 14.41 4.58
C MET A 132 -0.46 13.80 5.90
N SER A 133 0.75 14.18 6.34
CA SER A 133 1.35 13.66 7.57
C SER A 133 0.50 13.97 8.81
N LYS A 134 -0.08 15.18 8.89
CA LYS A 134 -0.97 15.57 9.97
C LYS A 134 -2.20 14.65 10.01
N ALA A 135 -2.89 14.52 8.87
CA ALA A 135 -4.11 13.73 8.77
C ALA A 135 -3.88 12.24 9.11
N ILE A 136 -2.78 11.65 8.61
CA ILE A 136 -2.37 10.28 8.90
C ILE A 136 -2.13 10.07 10.39
N ARG A 137 -1.38 10.97 11.04
CA ARG A 137 -1.06 10.87 12.48
C ARG A 137 -2.30 11.03 13.35
N GLU A 138 -3.20 11.97 13.02
CA GLU A 138 -4.44 12.18 13.73
C GLU A 138 -5.38 10.96 13.62
N ALA A 139 -5.48 10.37 12.43
CA ALA A 139 -6.24 9.14 12.23
C ALA A 139 -5.63 7.96 13.00
N GLY A 140 -4.31 7.81 12.96
CA GLY A 140 -3.59 6.73 13.66
C GLY A 140 -3.77 6.79 15.19
N ARG A 141 -3.73 7.98 15.79
CA ARG A 141 -3.95 8.16 17.26
C ARG A 141 -5.33 7.74 17.73
N LYS A 142 -6.34 7.77 16.89
CA LYS A 142 -7.71 7.36 17.22
C LYS A 142 -7.93 5.85 17.20
N LYS A 143 -6.93 5.09 16.74
CA LYS A 143 -6.98 3.63 16.67
C LYS A 143 -6.47 2.92 17.92
N VAL A 144 -5.78 3.64 18.81
CA VAL A 144 -5.18 3.14 20.07
C VAL A 144 -6.19 3.28 21.21
#